data_f6d077c60c83f9ea2ae48ecda7d97b0b
#
_entry.id   f6d077c60c83f9ea2ae48ecda7d97b0b
#
_cell.length_a   1.000
_cell.length_b   1.000
_cell.length_c   1.000
_cell.angle_alpha   90.00
_cell.angle_beta   90.00
_cell.angle_gamma   90.00
#
_symmetry.space_group_name_H-M   'P 1'
#
loop_
_entity.id
_entity.type
_entity.pdbx_description
1 polymer ?
#
loop_
_entity_poly.entity_id
_entity_poly.type
_entity_poly.pdbx_seq_one_letter_code
_entity_poly.pdbx_strand_id
1 'polypeptide(L)'
;MNTTNNSRGIKWGPFTLRIPFIHIRFRAGEFFQGMVISGATAFAAVPVAMGLGLSFEEGVALSFIAGTLIASGPILFGEPMAPGWITPALPIVIAAFAAKGQFTGVYDVTTFQYMAAICIEFTLLIFILGVTGWGKRLI
;
A
#
# COMPACT_ATOMS: atom_id res chain seq x y z
N MET A 1 -15.71 8.48 26.01
CA MET A 1 -14.54 8.53 25.12
C MET A 1 -14.42 9.96 24.59
N ASN A 2 -13.42 10.71 25.05
CA ASN A 2 -13.31 12.14 24.75
C ASN A 2 -12.77 12.36 23.33
N THR A 3 -13.63 12.82 22.44
CA THR A 3 -13.36 13.07 21.01
C THR A 3 -12.71 14.43 20.69
N THR A 4 -12.10 15.09 21.67
CA THR A 4 -11.66 16.49 21.57
C THR A 4 -10.19 16.70 21.24
N ASN A 5 -9.56 15.85 20.40
CA ASN A 5 -8.15 16.11 20.05
C ASN A 5 -7.84 16.02 18.55
N ASN A 6 -8.79 16.35 17.69
CA ASN A 6 -8.63 16.16 16.24
C ASN A 6 -8.17 17.41 15.47
N SER A 7 -7.72 18.46 16.15
CA SER A 7 -7.32 19.72 15.51
C SER A 7 -5.81 19.99 15.48
N ARG A 8 -4.98 19.03 15.88
CA ARG A 8 -3.52 19.21 15.88
C ARG A 8 -2.92 18.74 14.57
N GLY A 9 -2.81 19.62 13.61
CA GLY A 9 -2.15 19.40 12.33
C GLY A 9 -2.01 20.72 11.57
N ILE A 10 -1.13 20.75 10.59
CA ILE A 10 -0.94 21.89 9.69
C ILE A 10 -2.01 21.79 8.61
N LYS A 11 -2.89 22.76 8.52
CA LYS A 11 -3.89 22.81 7.44
C LYS A 11 -3.21 23.19 6.13
N TRP A 12 -3.38 22.35 5.13
CA TRP A 12 -2.90 22.60 3.78
C TRP A 12 -4.06 22.38 2.78
N GLY A 13 -4.78 23.46 2.47
CA GLY A 13 -6.00 23.38 1.68
C GLY A 13 -7.08 22.53 2.36
N PRO A 14 -7.66 21.54 1.66
CA PRO A 14 -8.65 20.61 2.23
C PRO A 14 -8.02 19.55 3.15
N PHE A 15 -6.69 19.45 3.19
CA PHE A 15 -5.98 18.41 3.93
C PHE A 15 -5.43 18.93 5.26
N THR A 16 -5.28 18.02 6.22
CA THR A 16 -4.63 18.30 7.50
C THR A 16 -3.36 17.44 7.58
N LEU A 17 -2.20 18.07 7.40
CA LEU A 17 -0.91 17.40 7.50
C LEU A 17 -0.57 17.14 8.97
N ARG A 18 -0.30 15.90 9.32
CA ARG A 18 0.10 15.49 10.67
C ARG A 18 1.53 14.98 10.63
N ILE A 19 2.39 15.60 11.42
CA ILE A 19 3.79 15.17 11.54
C ILE A 19 3.88 14.16 12.68
N PRO A 20 4.47 12.96 12.44
CA PRO A 20 4.72 11.97 13.49
C PRO A 20 5.52 12.58 14.64
N PHE A 21 5.28 12.14 15.85
CA PHE A 21 5.88 12.60 17.12
C PHE A 21 5.52 14.04 17.55
N ILE A 22 5.10 14.91 16.62
CA ILE A 22 4.65 16.28 16.96
C ILE A 22 3.14 16.33 17.14
N HIS A 23 2.40 15.84 16.16
CA HIS A 23 0.95 15.87 16.14
C HIS A 23 0.32 14.51 16.51
N ILE A 24 1.08 13.44 16.34
CA ILE A 24 0.66 12.06 16.65
C ILE A 24 1.48 11.59 17.85
N ARG A 25 0.78 11.27 18.95
CA ARG A 25 1.43 10.78 20.17
C ARG A 25 1.89 9.33 19.94
N PHE A 26 3.16 9.05 20.22
CA PHE A 26 3.70 7.71 20.20
C PHE A 26 3.04 6.84 21.29
N ARG A 27 2.52 5.68 20.89
CA ARG A 27 1.99 4.65 21.75
C ARG A 27 2.68 3.34 21.44
N ALA A 28 3.44 2.83 22.39
CA ALA A 28 4.25 1.63 22.18
C ALA A 28 3.43 0.41 21.73
N GLY A 29 2.25 0.17 22.32
CA GLY A 29 1.39 -0.95 21.93
C GLY A 29 0.93 -0.88 20.47
N GLU A 30 0.49 0.30 20.01
CA GLU A 30 0.07 0.52 18.63
C GLU A 30 1.25 0.40 17.66
N PHE A 31 2.44 0.86 18.08
CA PHE A 31 3.66 0.73 17.30
C PHE A 31 4.07 -0.73 17.12
N PHE A 32 4.11 -1.53 18.19
CA PHE A 32 4.43 -2.95 18.10
C PHE A 32 3.41 -3.74 17.28
N GLN A 33 2.12 -3.43 17.43
CA GLN A 33 1.07 -4.02 16.61
C GLN A 33 1.28 -3.70 15.13
N GLY A 34 1.61 -2.45 14.80
CA GLY A 34 1.94 -2.03 13.44
C GLY A 34 3.16 -2.76 12.89
N MET A 35 4.21 -2.96 13.69
CA MET A 35 5.40 -3.73 13.30
C MET A 35 5.06 -5.18 12.94
N VAL A 36 4.23 -5.85 13.76
CA VAL A 36 3.82 -7.24 13.50
C VAL A 36 3.03 -7.33 12.20
N ILE A 37 2.08 -6.43 11.97
CA ILE A 37 1.26 -6.40 10.75
C ILE A 37 2.13 -6.10 9.53
N SER A 38 3.03 -5.11 9.62
CA SER A 38 3.95 -4.75 8.54
C SER A 38 4.92 -5.89 8.21
N GLY A 39 5.43 -6.57 9.23
CA GLY A 39 6.30 -7.75 9.08
C GLY A 39 5.59 -8.87 8.33
N ALA A 40 4.36 -9.20 8.72
CA ALA A 40 3.57 -10.22 8.04
C ALA A 40 3.32 -9.86 6.56
N THR A 41 3.08 -8.59 6.26
CA THR A 41 2.88 -8.11 4.88
C THR A 41 4.16 -8.20 4.05
N ALA A 42 5.31 -7.81 4.62
CA ALA A 42 6.60 -7.92 3.96
C ALA A 42 6.97 -9.38 3.70
N PHE A 43 6.65 -10.29 4.62
CA PHE A 43 6.85 -11.73 4.44
C PHE A 43 6.12 -12.30 3.22
N ALA A 44 4.95 -11.76 2.89
CA ALA A 44 4.21 -12.18 1.70
C ALA A 44 4.75 -11.55 0.41
N ALA A 45 5.22 -10.32 0.46
CA ALA A 45 5.65 -9.55 -0.73
C ALA A 45 7.02 -10.00 -1.26
N VAL A 46 7.97 -10.33 -0.38
CA VAL A 46 9.33 -10.71 -0.77
C VAL A 46 9.37 -11.99 -1.61
N PRO A 47 8.72 -13.11 -1.22
CA PRO A 47 8.69 -14.32 -2.05
C PRO A 47 8.05 -14.08 -3.42
N VAL A 48 7.05 -13.20 -3.51
CA VAL A 48 6.43 -12.85 -4.79
C VAL A 48 7.42 -12.10 -5.68
N ALA A 49 8.14 -11.14 -5.14
CA ALA A 49 9.19 -10.41 -5.86
C ALA A 49 10.28 -11.35 -6.37
N MET A 50 10.72 -12.31 -5.54
CA MET A 50 11.69 -13.35 -5.95
C MET A 50 11.13 -14.26 -7.04
N GLY A 51 9.85 -14.64 -6.98
CA GLY A 51 9.20 -15.41 -8.03
C GLY A 51 9.13 -14.69 -9.37
N LEU A 52 9.18 -13.36 -9.36
CA LEU A 52 9.29 -12.50 -10.53
C LEU A 52 10.73 -12.22 -10.97
N GLY A 53 11.71 -12.89 -10.33
CA GLY A 53 13.12 -12.82 -10.69
C GLY A 53 13.91 -11.68 -10.06
N LEU A 54 13.36 -11.01 -9.05
CA LEU A 54 14.09 -10.05 -8.24
C LEU A 54 14.95 -10.74 -7.19
N SER A 55 16.05 -10.13 -6.81
CA SER A 55 16.86 -10.58 -5.67
C SER A 55 16.09 -10.37 -4.35
N PHE A 56 16.56 -11.03 -3.30
CA PHE A 56 15.99 -10.85 -1.96
C PHE A 56 16.05 -9.39 -1.50
N GLU A 57 17.20 -8.72 -1.73
CA GLU A 57 17.44 -7.33 -1.37
C GLU A 57 16.50 -6.37 -2.11
N GLU A 58 16.29 -6.61 -3.40
CA GLU A 58 15.34 -5.83 -4.20
C GLU A 58 13.91 -6.04 -3.73
N GLY A 59 13.53 -7.27 -3.40
CA GLY A 59 12.22 -7.59 -2.81
C GLY A 59 11.98 -6.88 -1.48
N VAL A 60 12.99 -6.85 -0.61
CA VAL A 60 12.95 -6.12 0.66
C VAL A 60 12.84 -4.62 0.43
N ALA A 61 13.64 -4.06 -0.48
CA ALA A 61 13.60 -2.63 -0.81
C ALA A 61 12.24 -2.20 -1.36
N LEU A 62 11.65 -2.98 -2.28
CA LEU A 62 10.31 -2.73 -2.80
C LEU A 62 9.24 -2.80 -1.71
N SER A 63 9.32 -3.79 -0.82
CA SER A 63 8.40 -3.92 0.31
C SER A 63 8.50 -2.73 1.26
N PHE A 64 9.70 -2.22 1.50
CA PHE A 64 9.92 -1.03 2.33
C PHE A 64 9.35 0.23 1.68
N ILE A 65 9.60 0.43 0.38
CA ILE A 65 9.05 1.57 -0.38
C ILE A 65 7.52 1.53 -0.38
N ALA A 66 6.94 0.37 -0.73
CA ALA A 66 5.50 0.21 -0.75
C ALA A 66 4.86 0.40 0.63
N GLY A 67 5.46 -0.15 1.68
CA GLY A 67 5.02 0.04 3.06
C GLY A 67 5.06 1.50 3.50
N THR A 68 6.12 2.23 3.12
CA THR A 68 6.26 3.66 3.40
C THR A 68 5.17 4.48 2.68
N LEU A 69 4.92 4.19 1.40
CA LEU A 69 3.86 4.85 0.63
C LEU A 69 2.48 4.58 1.22
N ILE A 70 2.19 3.34 1.60
CA ILE A 70 0.93 2.96 2.25
C ILE A 70 0.76 3.70 3.59
N ALA A 71 1.81 3.75 4.41
CA ALA A 71 1.78 4.43 5.69
C ALA A 71 1.67 5.96 5.56
N SER A 72 2.15 6.53 4.47
CA SER A 72 2.08 7.98 4.24
C SER A 72 0.66 8.51 4.12
N GLY A 73 -0.27 7.76 3.55
CA GLY A 73 -1.66 8.15 3.38
C GLY A 73 -2.35 8.52 4.71
N PRO A 74 -2.45 7.61 5.68
CA PRO A 74 -3.02 7.91 7.00
C PRO A 74 -2.32 9.05 7.74
N ILE A 75 -1.00 9.14 7.60
CA ILE A 75 -0.21 10.19 8.25
C ILE A 75 -0.50 11.54 7.62
N LEU A 76 -0.41 11.64 6.29
CA LEU A 76 -0.55 12.91 5.57
C LEU A 76 -2.00 13.41 5.54
N PHE A 77 -2.96 12.52 5.32
CA PHE A 77 -4.37 12.90 5.15
C PHE A 77 -5.20 12.68 6.39
N GLY A 78 -4.64 12.04 7.43
CA GLY A 78 -5.35 11.76 8.67
C GLY A 78 -6.48 10.74 8.51
N GLU A 79 -6.40 9.92 7.49
CA GLU A 79 -7.38 8.86 7.25
C GLU A 79 -7.36 7.83 8.39
N PRO A 80 -8.53 7.41 8.90
CA PRO A 80 -8.58 6.42 9.98
C PRO A 80 -8.24 5.00 9.52
N MET A 81 -8.20 4.78 8.20
CA MET A 81 -7.93 3.49 7.59
C MET A 81 -6.61 3.56 6.82
N ALA A 82 -5.70 2.64 7.12
CA ALA A 82 -4.51 2.44 6.30
C ALA A 82 -4.92 1.76 5.00
N PRO A 83 -4.62 2.32 3.83
CA PRO A 83 -4.75 1.59 2.58
C PRO A 83 -3.86 0.36 2.68
N GLY A 84 -4.38 -0.78 2.28
CA GLY A 84 -3.66 -2.05 2.39
C GLY A 84 -3.52 -2.74 1.05
N TRP A 85 -2.77 -3.81 1.04
CA TRP A 85 -2.69 -4.71 -0.10
C TRP A 85 -4.02 -5.46 -0.25
N ILE A 86 -4.47 -5.62 -1.47
CA ILE A 86 -5.60 -6.52 -1.75
C ILE A 86 -5.06 -7.96 -1.69
N THR A 87 -4.84 -8.44 -0.47
CA THR A 87 -4.25 -9.77 -0.22
C THR A 87 -4.96 -10.91 -0.97
N PRO A 88 -6.31 -10.94 -1.09
CA PRO A 88 -6.99 -11.96 -1.88
C PRO A 88 -6.70 -11.91 -3.38
N ALA A 89 -6.30 -10.77 -3.93
CA ALA A 89 -5.98 -10.66 -5.35
C ALA A 89 -4.59 -11.22 -5.68
N LEU A 90 -3.69 -11.28 -4.69
CA LEU A 90 -2.32 -11.73 -4.90
C LEU A 90 -2.21 -13.15 -5.48
N PRO A 91 -2.90 -14.18 -4.93
CA PRO A 91 -2.88 -15.52 -5.52
C PRO A 91 -3.42 -15.56 -6.94
N ILE A 92 -4.44 -14.74 -7.26
CA ILE A 92 -5.03 -14.66 -8.60
C ILE A 92 -4.00 -14.09 -9.59
N VAL A 93 -3.32 -13.02 -9.20
CA VAL A 93 -2.28 -12.39 -10.01
C VAL A 93 -1.13 -13.36 -10.24
N ILE A 94 -0.63 -14.02 -9.18
CA ILE A 94 0.44 -15.01 -9.28
C ILE A 94 0.03 -16.16 -10.22
N ALA A 95 -1.19 -16.70 -10.06
CA ALA A 95 -1.68 -17.77 -10.91
C ALA A 95 -1.78 -17.33 -12.38
N ALA A 96 -2.24 -16.12 -12.66
CA ALA A 96 -2.31 -15.56 -14.00
C ALA A 96 -0.92 -15.41 -14.65
N PHE A 97 0.07 -14.94 -13.90
CA PHE A 97 1.45 -14.82 -14.38
C PHE A 97 2.11 -16.20 -14.55
N ALA A 98 1.88 -17.13 -13.62
CA ALA A 98 2.38 -18.50 -13.73
C ALA A 98 1.79 -19.21 -14.96
N ALA A 99 0.50 -19.06 -15.23
CA ALA A 99 -0.15 -19.63 -16.41
C ALA A 99 0.42 -19.10 -17.74
N LYS A 100 0.98 -17.89 -17.74
CA LYS A 100 1.68 -17.28 -18.88
C LYS A 100 3.17 -17.61 -18.91
N GLY A 101 3.68 -18.42 -17.97
CA GLY A 101 5.10 -18.74 -17.86
C GLY A 101 5.98 -17.57 -17.40
N GLN A 102 5.38 -16.55 -16.78
CA GLN A 102 6.08 -15.35 -16.34
C GLN A 102 6.52 -15.38 -14.86
N PHE A 103 6.09 -16.39 -14.11
CA PHE A 103 6.48 -16.59 -12.71
C PHE A 103 7.53 -17.69 -12.61
N THR A 104 8.70 -17.44 -13.18
CA THR A 104 9.77 -18.45 -13.34
C THR A 104 10.98 -18.20 -12.43
N GLY A 105 10.98 -17.13 -11.64
CA GLY A 105 12.16 -16.71 -10.89
C GLY A 105 13.23 -16.06 -11.77
N VAL A 106 12.94 -15.80 -13.04
CA VAL A 106 13.85 -15.09 -13.96
C VAL A 106 13.27 -13.68 -14.20
N TYR A 107 14.14 -12.68 -14.07
CA TYR A 107 13.75 -11.29 -14.32
C TYR A 107 13.35 -11.09 -15.78
N ASP A 108 12.13 -10.64 -15.99
CA ASP A 108 11.62 -10.26 -17.31
C ASP A 108 10.98 -8.86 -17.24
N VAL A 109 11.55 -7.94 -17.98
CA VAL A 109 11.08 -6.55 -18.09
C VAL A 109 9.62 -6.48 -18.53
N THR A 110 9.20 -7.39 -19.42
CA THR A 110 7.83 -7.44 -19.95
C THR A 110 6.82 -7.71 -18.83
N THR A 111 7.15 -8.59 -17.89
CA THR A 111 6.30 -8.89 -16.73
C THR A 111 6.09 -7.65 -15.86
N PHE A 112 7.14 -6.86 -15.61
CA PHE A 112 7.04 -5.63 -14.84
C PHE A 112 6.27 -4.54 -15.57
N GLN A 113 6.39 -4.45 -16.90
CA GLN A 113 5.59 -3.54 -17.72
C GLN A 113 4.10 -3.89 -17.63
N TYR A 114 3.73 -5.16 -17.69
CA TYR A 114 2.34 -5.60 -17.50
C TYR A 114 1.82 -5.25 -16.09
N MET A 115 2.61 -5.50 -15.06
CA MET A 115 2.23 -5.14 -13.69
C MET A 115 2.02 -3.63 -13.55
N ALA A 116 2.94 -2.83 -14.11
CA ALA A 116 2.83 -1.38 -14.08
C ALA A 116 1.57 -0.90 -14.83
N ALA A 117 1.27 -1.47 -16.00
CA ALA A 117 0.08 -1.14 -16.78
C ALA A 117 -1.20 -1.43 -15.97
N ILE A 118 -1.32 -2.61 -15.37
CA ILE A 118 -2.46 -2.98 -14.52
C ILE A 118 -2.59 -2.01 -13.32
N CYS A 119 -1.49 -1.66 -12.67
CA CYS A 119 -1.51 -0.70 -11.57
C CYS A 119 -1.98 0.69 -12.01
N ILE A 120 -1.54 1.15 -13.17
CA ILE A 120 -1.95 2.44 -13.74
C ILE A 120 -3.44 2.43 -14.08
N GLU A 121 -3.92 1.38 -14.78
CA GLU A 121 -5.34 1.24 -15.13
C GLU A 121 -6.22 1.23 -13.88
N PHE A 122 -5.85 0.46 -12.87
CA PHE A 122 -6.59 0.39 -11.62
C PHE A 122 -6.60 1.73 -10.88
N THR A 123 -5.45 2.41 -10.84
CA THR A 123 -5.33 3.72 -10.21
C THR A 123 -6.19 4.76 -10.92
N LEU A 124 -6.19 4.77 -12.26
CA LEU A 124 -7.04 5.65 -13.07
C LEU A 124 -8.53 5.37 -12.82
N LEU A 125 -8.92 4.09 -12.77
CA LEU A 125 -10.29 3.71 -12.48
C LEU A 125 -10.75 4.25 -11.11
N ILE A 126 -9.96 4.02 -10.06
CA ILE A 126 -10.25 4.50 -8.71
C ILE A 126 -10.27 6.03 -8.67
N PHE A 127 -9.34 6.69 -9.36
CA PHE A 127 -9.31 8.15 -9.46
C PHE A 127 -10.59 8.70 -10.11
N ILE A 128 -11.02 8.12 -11.25
CA ILE A 128 -12.24 8.50 -11.94
C ILE A 128 -13.47 8.29 -11.03
N LEU A 129 -13.58 7.13 -10.37
CA LEU A 129 -14.65 6.84 -9.44
C LEU A 129 -14.66 7.83 -8.26
N GLY A 130 -13.50 8.23 -7.77
CA GLY A 130 -13.34 9.23 -6.71
C GLY A 130 -13.80 10.62 -7.15
N VAL A 131 -13.28 11.11 -8.28
CA VAL A 131 -13.58 12.46 -8.80
C VAL A 131 -15.04 12.59 -9.24
N THR A 132 -15.60 11.55 -9.87
CA THR A 132 -17.00 11.56 -10.33
C THR A 132 -18.01 11.33 -9.19
N GLY A 133 -17.53 10.91 -8.02
CA GLY A 133 -18.40 10.57 -6.89
C GLY A 133 -19.21 9.28 -7.09
N TRP A 134 -18.97 8.55 -8.19
CA TRP A 134 -19.64 7.29 -8.44
C TRP A 134 -19.32 6.23 -7.38
N GLY A 135 -18.14 6.31 -6.77
CA GLY A 135 -17.76 5.45 -5.66
C GLY A 135 -18.75 5.46 -4.50
N LYS A 136 -19.39 6.61 -4.24
CA LYS A 136 -20.42 6.74 -3.20
C LYS A 136 -21.76 6.04 -3.54
N ARG A 137 -21.97 5.68 -4.81
CA ARG A 137 -23.20 4.97 -5.26
C ARG A 137 -22.99 3.47 -5.28
N LEU A 138 -21.76 3.00 -5.12
CA LEU A 138 -21.39 1.58 -5.11
C LEU A 138 -21.33 1.00 -3.68
N ILE A 139 -21.34 1.87 -2.67
CA ILE A 139 -21.38 1.55 -1.24
C ILE A 139 -22.80 1.84 -0.71
#